data_6a055383b99e90ca45710a98a10710f5
#
_entry.id   6a055383b99e90ca45710a98a10710f5
#
_cell.length_a   1.000
_cell.length_b   1.000
_cell.length_c   1.000
_cell.angle_alpha   90.00
_cell.angle_beta   90.00
_cell.angle_gamma   90.00
#
_symmetry.space_group_name_H-M   'P 1'
#
loop_
_entity.id
_entity.type
_entity.pdbx_description
1 polymer ?
#
loop_
_entity_poly.entity_id
_entity_poly.type
_entity_poly.pdbx_seq_one_letter_code
_entity_poly.pdbx_strand_id
1 'polypeptide(L)'
;MIENNICLLTDSYKVTHHYFYPKGTEKIYSYLESRVGAEFNKTIFYGLQYLIKKYLEGRIVTQEKIDEADNLIANHIGPDIFNREGWQYILDEHDGYLPIEIKAVAEGTPVDVGNALMTVENTDDKSYWLPNYLEPLLLQVWYPSTVATLSAEVRKLCNFYLEVTGSVKDNLDFMLHDFGYRGATSTESAMLSGSAHLLSFSGTDTIAALTMPENYYNDSNLYGFSVQATEHSVMTSLGPEGEISQILNVIDNAKDGVLSMVIDSYNYRNFLEEAGKSGTELNEAILNFLDGEDNKIVFRPDSGEPVSTTIDCLNLLSEGFGSHLTDKGYKVFDLNIGLLWGDGLNYQKIRDILFAMKSAGWAAQN
;
A
#
# COMPACT_ATOMS: atom_id res chain seq x y z
N MET A 1 -9.06 -29.27 6.08
CA MET A 1 -9.86 -28.09 6.47
C MET A 1 -10.40 -27.45 5.20
N ILE A 2 -11.66 -27.09 5.22
CA ILE A 2 -12.32 -26.42 4.09
C ILE A 2 -11.84 -24.96 4.03
N GLU A 3 -11.37 -24.54 2.87
CA GLU A 3 -10.89 -23.17 2.69
C GLU A 3 -12.03 -22.16 2.88
N ASN A 4 -11.75 -21.06 3.57
CA ASN A 4 -12.72 -20.00 3.85
C ASN A 4 -14.02 -20.49 4.51
N ASN A 5 -13.91 -21.43 5.48
CA ASN A 5 -15.06 -21.83 6.24
C ASN A 5 -15.54 -20.69 7.14
N ILE A 6 -16.64 -20.04 6.75
CA ILE A 6 -17.19 -18.87 7.45
C ILE A 6 -17.52 -19.15 8.92
N CYS A 7 -17.87 -20.39 9.27
CA CYS A 7 -18.13 -20.79 10.65
C CYS A 7 -16.87 -20.78 11.54
N LEU A 8 -15.68 -20.65 10.94
CA LEU A 8 -14.39 -20.64 11.63
C LEU A 8 -13.66 -19.28 11.52
N LEU A 9 -14.20 -18.31 10.76
CA LEU A 9 -13.57 -16.98 10.59
C LEU A 9 -14.00 -16.02 11.70
N THR A 10 -13.75 -16.42 12.96
CA THR A 10 -14.09 -15.66 14.15
C THR A 10 -13.14 -15.97 15.30
N ASP A 11 -13.25 -15.23 16.39
CA ASP A 11 -12.56 -15.53 17.65
C ASP A 11 -13.31 -16.58 18.46
N SER A 12 -12.59 -17.45 19.18
CA SER A 12 -13.18 -18.57 19.93
C SER A 12 -14.26 -18.12 20.93
N TYR A 13 -14.05 -17.01 21.65
CA TYR A 13 -15.03 -16.55 22.63
C TYR A 13 -16.35 -16.09 22.03
N LYS A 14 -16.36 -15.67 20.76
CA LYS A 14 -17.57 -15.26 20.05
C LYS A 14 -18.49 -16.43 19.73
N VAL A 15 -17.94 -17.63 19.66
CA VAL A 15 -18.72 -18.87 19.45
C VAL A 15 -19.74 -19.07 20.58
N THR A 16 -19.46 -18.59 21.79
CA THR A 16 -20.32 -18.74 22.96
C THR A 16 -21.37 -17.62 23.10
N HIS A 17 -21.25 -16.52 22.39
CA HIS A 17 -22.10 -15.34 22.59
C HIS A 17 -23.59 -15.59 22.31
N HIS A 18 -23.93 -16.51 21.41
CA HIS A 18 -25.32 -16.79 21.04
C HIS A 18 -26.20 -17.16 22.24
N TYR A 19 -25.68 -17.85 23.26
CA TYR A 19 -26.42 -18.18 24.47
C TYR A 19 -26.18 -17.23 25.66
N PHE A 20 -25.30 -16.23 25.50
CA PHE A 20 -25.07 -15.20 26.52
C PHE A 20 -25.92 -13.94 26.32
N TYR A 21 -26.46 -13.72 25.11
CA TYR A 21 -27.39 -12.62 24.91
C TYR A 21 -28.67 -12.83 25.74
N PRO A 22 -29.34 -11.76 26.19
CA PRO A 22 -30.61 -11.85 26.89
C PRO A 22 -31.64 -12.68 26.13
N LYS A 23 -32.43 -13.45 26.85
CA LYS A 23 -33.51 -14.24 26.25
C LYS A 23 -34.51 -13.29 25.56
N GLY A 24 -34.84 -13.59 24.29
CA GLY A 24 -35.71 -12.78 23.46
C GLY A 24 -34.97 -11.67 22.69
N THR A 25 -33.65 -11.71 22.64
CA THR A 25 -32.89 -10.86 21.70
C THR A 25 -33.25 -11.27 20.27
N GLU A 26 -33.69 -10.30 19.47
CA GLU A 26 -34.12 -10.50 18.08
C GLU A 26 -33.21 -9.73 17.11
N LYS A 27 -32.62 -8.62 17.57
CA LYS A 27 -31.81 -7.72 16.73
C LYS A 27 -30.53 -7.30 17.41
N ILE A 28 -29.44 -7.33 16.64
CA ILE A 28 -28.18 -6.66 16.98
C ILE A 28 -27.81 -5.74 15.84
N TYR A 29 -27.52 -4.51 16.20
CA TYR A 29 -27.02 -3.46 15.30
C TYR A 29 -25.66 -3.01 15.80
N SER A 30 -24.62 -3.22 14.99
CA SER A 30 -23.25 -2.86 15.31
C SER A 30 -22.69 -1.90 14.28
N TYR A 31 -21.71 -1.11 14.68
CA TYR A 31 -21.02 -0.19 13.79
C TYR A 31 -19.51 -0.22 14.02
N LEU A 32 -18.77 0.17 12.99
CA LEU A 32 -17.32 0.36 13.03
C LEU A 32 -17.01 1.85 12.91
N GLU A 33 -16.09 2.33 13.75
CA GLU A 33 -15.53 3.68 13.67
C GLU A 33 -14.02 3.64 13.87
N SER A 34 -13.30 4.65 13.38
CA SER A 34 -11.93 4.91 13.79
C SER A 34 -11.89 5.66 15.11
N ARG A 35 -11.01 5.23 16.02
CA ARG A 35 -10.97 5.77 17.39
C ARG A 35 -10.32 7.14 17.46
N VAL A 36 -10.84 7.98 18.33
CA VAL A 36 -10.22 9.26 18.71
C VAL A 36 -8.81 9.01 19.26
N GLY A 37 -7.86 9.86 18.89
CA GLY A 37 -6.44 9.72 19.26
C GLY A 37 -5.58 9.03 18.20
N ALA A 38 -6.13 8.75 17.02
CA ALA A 38 -5.36 8.37 15.84
C ALA A 38 -4.41 9.49 15.43
N GLU A 39 -3.35 9.15 14.68
CA GLU A 39 -2.35 10.10 14.17
C GLU A 39 -2.97 11.19 13.28
N PHE A 40 -3.98 10.82 12.48
CA PHE A 40 -4.70 11.71 11.58
C PHE A 40 -6.15 11.90 12.00
N ASN A 41 -6.73 13.05 11.68
CA ASN A 41 -8.10 13.40 12.05
C ASN A 41 -9.17 12.77 11.14
N LYS A 42 -8.78 12.17 10.03
CA LYS A 42 -9.66 11.50 9.07
C LYS A 42 -9.13 10.13 8.75
N THR A 43 -10.04 9.22 8.41
CA THR A 43 -9.77 7.88 7.91
C THR A 43 -10.30 7.78 6.48
N ILE A 44 -9.50 7.27 5.55
CA ILE A 44 -9.97 6.87 4.23
C ILE A 44 -10.45 5.43 4.35
N PHE A 45 -11.75 5.20 4.22
CA PHE A 45 -12.34 3.87 4.32
C PHE A 45 -12.10 3.07 3.03
N TYR A 46 -11.58 1.83 3.15
CA TYR A 46 -11.30 0.99 2.00
C TYR A 46 -11.20 -0.51 2.37
N GLY A 47 -11.58 -1.39 1.43
CA GLY A 47 -11.37 -2.84 1.49
C GLY A 47 -12.58 -3.68 1.91
N LEU A 48 -13.72 -3.08 2.25
CA LEU A 48 -14.92 -3.80 2.64
C LEU A 48 -15.51 -4.62 1.48
N GLN A 49 -15.54 -4.06 0.27
CA GLN A 49 -16.09 -4.75 -0.91
C GLN A 49 -15.33 -6.05 -1.21
N TYR A 50 -14.01 -6.03 -1.03
CA TYR A 50 -13.21 -7.24 -1.12
C TYR A 50 -13.64 -8.31 -0.12
N LEU A 51 -13.79 -7.94 1.16
CA LEU A 51 -14.20 -8.89 2.21
C LEU A 51 -15.60 -9.47 1.94
N ILE A 52 -16.52 -8.62 1.52
CA ILE A 52 -17.89 -9.07 1.16
C ILE A 52 -17.83 -10.07 0.02
N LYS A 53 -17.20 -9.74 -1.10
CA LYS A 53 -17.16 -10.60 -2.29
C LYS A 53 -16.39 -11.89 -2.07
N LYS A 54 -15.35 -11.85 -1.26
CA LYS A 54 -14.54 -13.05 -1.03
C LYS A 54 -15.13 -14.00 0.02
N TYR A 55 -15.75 -13.46 1.06
CA TYR A 55 -16.11 -14.25 2.25
C TYR A 55 -17.59 -14.29 2.59
N LEU A 56 -18.38 -13.31 2.15
CA LEU A 56 -19.76 -13.12 2.63
C LEU A 56 -20.82 -13.26 1.52
N GLU A 57 -20.43 -13.14 0.26
CA GLU A 57 -21.37 -13.17 -0.87
C GLU A 57 -21.68 -14.61 -1.27
N GLY A 58 -22.97 -14.90 -1.57
CA GLY A 58 -23.42 -16.16 -2.11
C GLY A 58 -23.78 -17.21 -1.05
N ARG A 59 -23.87 -18.45 -1.48
CA ARG A 59 -24.17 -19.63 -0.64
C ARG A 59 -22.90 -20.09 0.05
N ILE A 60 -22.52 -19.44 1.12
CA ILE A 60 -21.25 -19.68 1.80
C ILE A 60 -21.34 -20.61 2.99
N VAL A 61 -22.56 -20.89 3.49
CA VAL A 61 -22.82 -21.89 4.54
C VAL A 61 -23.22 -23.20 3.88
N THR A 62 -22.53 -24.28 4.19
CA THR A 62 -22.82 -25.65 3.71
C THR A 62 -22.80 -26.63 4.87
N GLN A 63 -23.37 -27.80 4.68
CA GLN A 63 -23.41 -28.87 5.71
C GLN A 63 -21.98 -29.27 6.10
N GLU A 64 -21.08 -29.40 5.14
CA GLU A 64 -19.69 -29.80 5.38
C GLU A 64 -18.95 -28.76 6.23
N LYS A 65 -19.18 -27.46 6.00
CA LYS A 65 -18.60 -26.39 6.80
C LYS A 65 -19.13 -26.38 8.24
N ILE A 66 -20.43 -26.63 8.42
CA ILE A 66 -21.04 -26.75 9.75
C ILE A 66 -20.44 -27.95 10.50
N ASP A 67 -20.36 -29.11 9.86
CA ASP A 67 -19.85 -30.33 10.46
C ASP A 67 -18.34 -30.21 10.82
N GLU A 68 -17.54 -29.59 9.95
CA GLU A 68 -16.13 -29.31 10.23
C GLU A 68 -15.98 -28.38 11.44
N ALA A 69 -16.76 -27.27 11.49
CA ALA A 69 -16.70 -26.31 12.58
C ALA A 69 -17.14 -26.93 13.91
N ASP A 70 -18.22 -27.68 13.93
CA ASP A 70 -18.74 -28.38 15.11
C ASP A 70 -17.66 -29.31 15.69
N ASN A 71 -17.06 -30.14 14.85
CA ASN A 71 -16.00 -31.06 15.26
C ASN A 71 -14.76 -30.32 15.79
N LEU A 72 -14.31 -29.25 15.12
CA LEU A 72 -13.15 -28.48 15.54
C LEU A 72 -13.41 -27.79 16.89
N ILE A 73 -14.56 -27.12 17.02
CA ILE A 73 -14.91 -26.37 18.22
C ILE A 73 -15.16 -27.30 19.42
N ALA A 74 -15.77 -28.47 19.21
CA ALA A 74 -15.91 -29.46 20.25
C ALA A 74 -14.58 -29.93 20.84
N ASN A 75 -13.54 -30.03 20.01
CA ASN A 75 -12.19 -30.37 20.47
C ASN A 75 -11.41 -29.17 21.08
N HIS A 76 -11.76 -27.93 20.68
CA HIS A 76 -11.07 -26.73 21.13
C HIS A 76 -11.61 -26.16 22.44
N ILE A 77 -12.93 -26.07 22.58
CA ILE A 77 -13.59 -25.48 23.76
C ILE A 77 -14.36 -26.54 24.54
N GLY A 78 -15.08 -27.41 23.86
CA GLY A 78 -15.91 -28.46 24.41
C GLY A 78 -17.11 -28.80 23.51
N PRO A 79 -17.76 -29.97 23.77
CA PRO A 79 -18.96 -30.37 23.03
C PRO A 79 -20.13 -29.40 23.33
N ASP A 80 -21.06 -29.32 22.41
CA ASP A 80 -22.31 -28.56 22.52
C ASP A 80 -22.12 -27.01 22.72
N ILE A 81 -20.96 -26.49 22.38
CA ILE A 81 -20.64 -25.05 22.47
C ILE A 81 -20.93 -24.32 21.16
N PHE A 82 -20.70 -24.99 20.05
CA PHE A 82 -20.91 -24.40 18.72
C PHE A 82 -22.40 -24.20 18.44
N ASN A 83 -22.80 -23.07 17.89
CA ASN A 83 -24.18 -22.77 17.52
C ASN A 83 -24.60 -23.54 16.26
N ARG A 84 -24.54 -24.88 16.33
CA ARG A 84 -24.89 -25.74 15.21
C ARG A 84 -26.32 -25.50 14.71
N GLU A 85 -27.28 -25.33 15.63
CA GLU A 85 -28.67 -25.06 15.28
C GLU A 85 -28.84 -23.73 14.53
N GLY A 86 -28.16 -22.69 14.95
CA GLY A 86 -28.18 -21.38 14.28
C GLY A 86 -27.57 -21.42 12.88
N TRP A 87 -26.46 -22.13 12.70
CA TRP A 87 -25.84 -22.31 11.38
C TRP A 87 -26.67 -23.22 10.47
N GLN A 88 -27.27 -24.28 11.04
CA GLN A 88 -28.19 -25.15 10.30
C GLN A 88 -29.44 -24.39 9.84
N TYR A 89 -29.98 -23.52 10.72
CA TYR A 89 -31.08 -22.63 10.36
C TYR A 89 -30.75 -21.73 9.15
N ILE A 90 -29.55 -21.14 9.12
CA ILE A 90 -29.08 -20.34 7.96
C ILE A 90 -29.02 -21.21 6.70
N LEU A 91 -28.54 -22.43 6.80
CA LEU A 91 -28.49 -23.36 5.66
C LEU A 91 -29.90 -23.72 5.16
N ASP A 92 -30.82 -24.06 6.06
CA ASP A 92 -32.12 -24.61 5.71
C ASP A 92 -33.14 -23.54 5.28
N GLU A 93 -33.15 -22.38 5.97
CA GLU A 93 -34.17 -21.35 5.75
C GLU A 93 -33.67 -20.20 4.85
N HIS A 94 -32.35 -19.98 4.80
CA HIS A 94 -31.72 -18.94 3.97
C HIS A 94 -30.86 -19.53 2.85
N ASP A 95 -30.97 -20.85 2.57
CA ASP A 95 -30.28 -21.51 1.47
C ASP A 95 -28.75 -21.29 1.50
N GLY A 96 -28.19 -21.10 2.71
CA GLY A 96 -26.79 -20.88 2.96
C GLY A 96 -26.30 -19.43 2.72
N TYR A 97 -27.19 -18.47 2.44
CA TYR A 97 -26.90 -17.05 2.41
C TYR A 97 -26.97 -16.47 3.82
N LEU A 98 -26.06 -15.53 4.14
CA LEU A 98 -26.08 -14.88 5.46
C LEU A 98 -27.23 -13.86 5.56
N PRO A 99 -28.13 -13.98 6.56
CA PRO A 99 -29.19 -13.00 6.79
C PRO A 99 -28.69 -11.77 7.52
N ILE A 100 -27.86 -10.96 6.84
CA ILE A 100 -27.29 -9.70 7.34
C ILE A 100 -27.49 -8.56 6.35
N GLU A 101 -27.50 -7.35 6.85
CA GLU A 101 -27.38 -6.12 6.07
C GLU A 101 -26.15 -5.36 6.52
N ILE A 102 -25.30 -4.96 5.56
CA ILE A 102 -24.12 -4.11 5.79
C ILE A 102 -24.33 -2.82 4.99
N LYS A 103 -24.23 -1.68 5.68
CA LYS A 103 -24.18 -0.35 5.08
C LYS A 103 -22.85 0.29 5.40
N ALA A 104 -22.25 0.97 4.43
CA ALA A 104 -20.95 1.61 4.62
C ALA A 104 -20.89 2.93 3.86
N VAL A 105 -19.97 3.79 4.26
CA VAL A 105 -19.56 4.94 3.44
C VAL A 105 -18.91 4.41 2.17
N ALA A 106 -19.00 5.17 1.09
CA ALA A 106 -18.31 4.80 -0.15
C ALA A 106 -16.80 4.71 0.09
N GLU A 107 -16.18 3.66 -0.43
CA GLU A 107 -14.73 3.48 -0.32
C GLU A 107 -13.98 4.63 -0.99
N GLY A 108 -12.82 5.02 -0.44
CA GLY A 108 -12.11 6.24 -0.82
C GLY A 108 -12.61 7.51 -0.14
N THR A 109 -13.72 7.46 0.61
CA THR A 109 -14.27 8.64 1.30
C THR A 109 -13.46 8.98 2.56
N PRO A 110 -13.00 10.24 2.72
CA PRO A 110 -12.41 10.71 3.97
C PRO A 110 -13.47 10.97 5.02
N VAL A 111 -13.46 10.22 6.11
CA VAL A 111 -14.41 10.32 7.23
C VAL A 111 -13.69 10.82 8.48
N ASP A 112 -14.26 11.78 9.17
CA ASP A 112 -13.71 12.27 10.44
C ASP A 112 -13.71 11.15 11.49
N VAL A 113 -12.62 11.06 12.26
CA VAL A 113 -12.45 10.09 13.36
C VAL A 113 -13.62 10.21 14.35
N GLY A 114 -14.12 9.07 14.85
CA GLY A 114 -15.27 9.00 15.75
C GLY A 114 -16.62 8.99 15.04
N ASN A 115 -16.65 8.86 13.70
CA ASN A 115 -17.88 8.66 12.93
C ASN A 115 -17.94 7.23 12.37
N ALA A 116 -19.16 6.71 12.21
CA ALA A 116 -19.38 5.38 11.69
C ALA A 116 -18.89 5.25 10.23
N LEU A 117 -18.06 4.24 9.97
CA LEU A 117 -17.56 3.85 8.65
C LEU A 117 -18.48 2.82 8.00
N MET A 118 -18.96 1.88 8.79
CA MET A 118 -19.95 0.89 8.38
C MET A 118 -20.84 0.47 9.54
N THR A 119 -22.00 -0.09 9.20
CA THR A 119 -22.93 -0.73 10.14
C THR A 119 -23.24 -2.14 9.66
N VAL A 120 -23.55 -3.03 10.58
CA VAL A 120 -23.96 -4.39 10.31
C VAL A 120 -25.10 -4.79 11.24
N GLU A 121 -26.14 -5.38 10.67
CA GLU A 121 -27.30 -5.89 11.42
C GLU A 121 -27.82 -7.21 10.84
N ASN A 122 -28.46 -8.02 11.66
CA ASN A 122 -29.16 -9.20 11.18
C ASN A 122 -30.51 -8.81 10.54
N THR A 123 -30.89 -9.53 9.48
CA THR A 123 -32.17 -9.35 8.76
C THR A 123 -33.21 -10.40 9.16
N ASP A 124 -32.83 -11.39 9.97
CA ASP A 124 -33.69 -12.42 10.53
C ASP A 124 -33.48 -12.51 12.05
N ASP A 125 -34.57 -12.56 12.82
CA ASP A 125 -34.54 -12.49 14.29
C ASP A 125 -33.80 -13.67 14.93
N LYS A 126 -33.80 -14.86 14.32
CA LYS A 126 -33.07 -16.02 14.82
C LYS A 126 -31.57 -15.97 14.58
N SER A 127 -31.14 -15.04 13.72
CA SER A 127 -29.72 -14.79 13.38
C SER A 127 -29.12 -13.59 14.10
N TYR A 128 -29.73 -13.13 15.21
CA TYR A 128 -29.27 -11.98 16.01
C TYR A 128 -27.81 -12.05 16.43
N TRP A 129 -27.25 -13.22 16.62
CA TRP A 129 -25.88 -13.48 17.06
C TRP A 129 -24.85 -13.23 15.94
N LEU A 130 -25.27 -13.25 14.67
CA LEU A 130 -24.39 -13.25 13.49
C LEU A 130 -23.59 -11.98 13.28
N PRO A 131 -24.13 -10.74 13.44
CA PRO A 131 -23.36 -9.51 13.23
C PRO A 131 -22.05 -9.47 14.03
N ASN A 132 -22.08 -9.80 15.31
CA ASN A 132 -20.90 -9.79 16.17
C ASN A 132 -20.02 -11.04 16.01
N TYR A 133 -20.57 -12.12 15.45
CA TYR A 133 -19.77 -13.28 15.05
C TYR A 133 -18.83 -12.93 13.89
N LEU A 134 -19.27 -12.12 12.96
CA LEU A 134 -18.50 -11.69 11.78
C LEU A 134 -17.53 -10.53 12.08
N GLU A 135 -17.58 -9.96 13.27
CA GLU A 135 -16.73 -8.81 13.63
C GLU A 135 -15.24 -9.00 13.34
N PRO A 136 -14.57 -10.13 13.72
CA PRO A 136 -13.14 -10.29 13.50
C PRO A 136 -12.76 -10.24 12.01
N LEU A 137 -13.62 -10.78 11.14
CA LEU A 137 -13.44 -10.73 9.70
C LEU A 137 -13.65 -9.30 9.17
N LEU A 138 -14.75 -8.65 9.54
CA LEU A 138 -15.10 -7.31 9.08
C LEU A 138 -14.10 -6.26 9.55
N LEU A 139 -13.52 -6.43 10.75
CA LEU A 139 -12.50 -5.53 11.28
C LEU A 139 -11.21 -5.53 10.46
N GLN A 140 -10.94 -6.51 9.62
CA GLN A 140 -9.73 -6.53 8.78
C GLN A 140 -9.66 -5.36 7.79
N VAL A 141 -10.74 -4.62 7.57
CA VAL A 141 -10.73 -3.35 6.82
C VAL A 141 -9.81 -2.29 7.44
N TRP A 142 -9.40 -2.45 8.72
CA TRP A 142 -8.51 -1.51 9.38
C TRP A 142 -7.18 -1.34 8.65
N TYR A 143 -6.61 -2.44 8.12
CA TYR A 143 -5.30 -2.40 7.49
C TYR A 143 -5.29 -1.65 6.15
N PRO A 144 -6.11 -2.00 5.14
CA PRO A 144 -6.18 -1.24 3.91
C PRO A 144 -6.65 0.21 4.13
N SER A 145 -7.57 0.47 5.08
CA SER A 145 -7.98 1.84 5.42
C SER A 145 -6.84 2.65 6.03
N THR A 146 -5.96 2.03 6.83
CA THR A 146 -4.77 2.69 7.38
C THR A 146 -3.79 3.05 6.27
N VAL A 147 -3.53 2.15 5.32
CA VAL A 147 -2.64 2.42 4.18
C VAL A 147 -3.22 3.51 3.28
N ALA A 148 -4.53 3.44 2.95
CA ALA A 148 -5.21 4.48 2.17
C ALA A 148 -5.09 5.86 2.84
N THR A 149 -5.29 5.91 4.17
CA THR A 149 -5.18 7.15 4.96
C THR A 149 -3.76 7.71 4.94
N LEU A 150 -2.77 6.88 5.20
CA LEU A 150 -1.36 7.29 5.18
C LEU A 150 -0.95 7.81 3.80
N SER A 151 -1.29 7.10 2.74
CA SER A 151 -0.99 7.51 1.36
C SER A 151 -1.64 8.85 1.02
N ALA A 152 -2.89 9.07 1.43
CA ALA A 152 -3.58 10.33 1.22
C ALA A 152 -2.94 11.50 1.99
N GLU A 153 -2.47 11.28 3.21
CA GLU A 153 -1.78 12.31 3.99
C GLU A 153 -0.39 12.64 3.42
N VAL A 154 0.35 11.61 2.96
CA VAL A 154 1.63 11.83 2.24
C VAL A 154 1.38 12.59 0.94
N ARG A 155 0.32 12.27 0.19
CA ARG A 155 -0.03 13.03 -1.03
C ARG A 155 -0.27 14.51 -0.76
N LYS A 156 -0.97 14.85 0.32
CA LYS A 156 -1.17 16.25 0.74
C LYS A 156 0.17 16.94 1.06
N LEU A 157 1.05 16.22 1.75
CA LEU A 157 2.39 16.71 2.08
C LEU A 157 3.23 16.97 0.82
N CYS A 158 3.27 16.02 -0.11
CA CYS A 158 3.97 16.14 -1.38
C CYS A 158 3.43 17.31 -2.21
N ASN A 159 2.09 17.42 -2.34
CA ASN A 159 1.47 18.52 -3.07
C ASN A 159 1.81 19.88 -2.47
N PHE A 160 1.82 20.00 -1.14
CA PHE A 160 2.23 21.24 -0.46
C PHE A 160 3.66 21.65 -0.85
N TYR A 161 4.61 20.72 -0.81
CA TYR A 161 6.01 21.05 -1.15
C TYR A 161 6.21 21.33 -2.64
N LEU A 162 5.50 20.64 -3.53
CA LEU A 162 5.46 20.98 -4.95
C LEU A 162 4.94 22.41 -5.17
N GLU A 163 3.87 22.77 -4.49
CA GLU A 163 3.31 24.13 -4.60
C GLU A 163 4.27 25.21 -4.11
N VAL A 164 4.89 25.02 -2.94
CA VAL A 164 5.73 26.07 -2.33
C VAL A 164 7.10 26.19 -2.98
N THR A 165 7.59 25.16 -3.69
CA THR A 165 8.89 25.21 -4.38
C THR A 165 8.78 25.54 -5.88
N GLY A 166 7.57 25.77 -6.38
CA GLY A 166 7.32 26.14 -7.77
C GLY A 166 7.46 25.00 -8.77
N SER A 167 7.35 23.78 -8.28
CA SER A 167 7.54 22.57 -9.08
C SER A 167 6.31 22.23 -9.94
N VAL A 168 6.56 21.45 -11.00
CA VAL A 168 5.51 20.92 -11.87
C VAL A 168 4.73 19.85 -11.10
N LYS A 169 3.40 19.91 -11.13
CA LYS A 169 2.52 18.96 -10.41
C LYS A 169 2.41 17.59 -11.09
N ASP A 170 2.87 17.45 -12.31
CA ASP A 170 2.74 16.25 -13.13
C ASP A 170 3.43 15.01 -12.50
N ASN A 171 4.39 15.22 -11.60
CA ASN A 171 5.08 14.14 -10.90
C ASN A 171 4.39 13.68 -9.60
N LEU A 172 3.34 14.34 -9.14
CA LEU A 172 2.72 14.06 -7.84
C LEU A 172 2.28 12.61 -7.69
N ASP A 173 1.76 12.01 -8.77
CA ASP A 173 1.25 10.63 -8.76
C ASP A 173 2.34 9.58 -8.54
N PHE A 174 3.62 9.94 -8.71
CA PHE A 174 4.77 9.05 -8.57
C PHE A 174 5.73 9.45 -7.44
N MET A 175 5.35 10.43 -6.59
CA MET A 175 6.21 10.87 -5.47
C MET A 175 6.28 9.90 -4.30
N LEU A 176 5.38 8.93 -4.21
CA LEU A 176 5.46 7.81 -3.29
C LEU A 176 5.23 6.51 -4.07
N HIS A 177 6.22 5.62 -4.01
CA HIS A 177 6.18 4.34 -4.70
C HIS A 177 6.00 3.20 -3.71
N ASP A 178 5.11 2.25 -4.00
CA ASP A 178 4.88 1.09 -3.14
C ASP A 178 5.89 -0.04 -3.43
N PHE A 179 6.83 -0.24 -2.51
CA PHE A 179 7.74 -1.39 -2.44
C PHE A 179 7.35 -2.37 -1.33
N GLY A 180 6.12 -2.29 -0.82
CA GLY A 180 5.67 -2.89 0.43
C GLY A 180 5.31 -4.37 0.37
N TYR A 181 5.35 -5.05 -0.79
CA TYR A 181 4.92 -6.45 -0.89
C TYR A 181 5.56 -7.34 0.19
N ARG A 182 6.90 -7.30 0.28
CA ARG A 182 7.67 -8.11 1.25
C ARG A 182 7.48 -7.71 2.71
N GLY A 183 6.97 -6.53 2.97
CA GLY A 183 6.66 -6.02 4.32
C GLY A 183 5.27 -6.39 4.82
N ALA A 184 4.39 -6.89 3.96
CA ALA A 184 3.05 -7.36 4.34
C ALA A 184 3.09 -8.80 4.89
N THR A 185 2.10 -9.15 5.72
CA THR A 185 2.06 -10.43 6.44
C THR A 185 1.60 -11.61 5.58
N SER A 186 0.97 -11.34 4.44
CA SER A 186 0.52 -12.35 3.48
C SER A 186 0.37 -11.72 2.09
N THR A 187 0.27 -12.55 1.05
CA THR A 187 -0.05 -12.10 -0.32
C THR A 187 -1.37 -11.31 -0.37
N GLU A 188 -2.37 -11.74 0.37
CA GLU A 188 -3.65 -11.05 0.49
C GLU A 188 -3.49 -9.65 1.12
N SER A 189 -2.73 -9.55 2.22
CA SER A 189 -2.42 -8.26 2.85
C SER A 189 -1.65 -7.33 1.91
N ALA A 190 -0.68 -7.86 1.15
CA ALA A 190 0.06 -7.09 0.15
C ALA A 190 -0.84 -6.56 -0.97
N MET A 191 -1.74 -7.41 -1.48
CA MET A 191 -2.73 -7.05 -2.49
C MET A 191 -3.66 -5.94 -2.00
N LEU A 192 -4.21 -6.08 -0.80
CA LEU A 192 -5.12 -5.11 -0.18
C LEU A 192 -4.43 -3.78 0.11
N SER A 193 -3.24 -3.80 0.72
CA SER A 193 -2.50 -2.58 1.05
C SER A 193 -2.00 -1.86 -0.21
N GLY A 194 -1.49 -2.61 -1.19
CA GLY A 194 -1.04 -2.04 -2.45
C GLY A 194 -2.20 -1.37 -3.21
N SER A 195 -3.38 -2.01 -3.27
CA SER A 195 -4.56 -1.40 -3.90
C SER A 195 -5.07 -0.16 -3.14
N ALA A 196 -4.98 -0.15 -1.82
CA ALA A 196 -5.31 1.01 -0.99
C ALA A 196 -4.37 2.20 -1.26
N HIS A 197 -3.07 1.93 -1.49
CA HIS A 197 -2.09 2.95 -1.89
C HIS A 197 -2.47 3.60 -3.23
N LEU A 198 -2.99 2.82 -4.18
CA LEU A 198 -3.40 3.30 -5.51
C LEU A 198 -4.61 4.25 -5.50
N LEU A 199 -5.27 4.45 -4.37
CA LEU A 199 -6.25 5.54 -4.22
C LEU A 199 -5.60 6.94 -4.23
N SER A 200 -4.31 7.01 -3.96
CA SER A 200 -3.59 8.28 -3.81
C SER A 200 -2.39 8.43 -4.75
N PHE A 201 -1.73 7.36 -5.13
CA PHE A 201 -0.54 7.36 -5.97
C PHE A 201 -0.65 6.28 -7.04
N SER A 202 0.17 6.41 -8.09
CA SER A 202 0.19 5.46 -9.21
C SER A 202 1.48 4.61 -9.25
N GLY A 203 2.48 4.91 -8.43
CA GLY A 203 3.74 4.15 -8.40
C GLY A 203 3.63 2.90 -7.52
N THR A 204 3.83 1.71 -8.09
CA THR A 204 3.83 0.45 -7.33
C THR A 204 4.61 -0.66 -8.02
N ASP A 205 5.33 -1.45 -7.22
CA ASP A 205 5.94 -2.72 -7.61
C ASP A 205 5.11 -3.93 -7.12
N THR A 206 4.02 -3.69 -6.38
CA THR A 206 3.14 -4.74 -5.87
C THR A 206 2.16 -5.20 -6.96
N ILE A 207 2.61 -6.07 -7.86
CA ILE A 207 1.82 -6.56 -9.01
C ILE A 207 0.48 -7.16 -8.56
N ALA A 208 0.43 -7.85 -7.43
CA ALA A 208 -0.81 -8.42 -6.90
C ALA A 208 -1.92 -7.37 -6.67
N ALA A 209 -1.56 -6.12 -6.34
CA ALA A 209 -2.51 -5.04 -6.13
C ALA A 209 -3.25 -4.64 -7.41
N LEU A 210 -2.62 -4.81 -8.57
CA LEU A 210 -3.17 -4.45 -9.88
C LEU A 210 -4.38 -5.31 -10.27
N THR A 211 -4.57 -6.47 -9.65
CA THR A 211 -5.70 -7.36 -9.93
C THR A 211 -6.98 -7.00 -9.16
N MET A 212 -6.88 -6.14 -8.15
CA MET A 212 -8.00 -5.78 -7.28
C MET A 212 -9.15 -5.09 -8.01
N PRO A 213 -8.90 -4.07 -8.88
CA PRO A 213 -9.98 -3.35 -9.56
C PRO A 213 -10.86 -4.29 -10.39
N GLU A 214 -10.27 -5.16 -11.20
CA GLU A 214 -11.02 -6.08 -12.05
C GLU A 214 -11.74 -7.16 -11.23
N ASN A 215 -11.05 -7.80 -10.29
CA ASN A 215 -11.61 -8.96 -9.57
C ASN A 215 -12.71 -8.58 -8.57
N TYR A 216 -12.62 -7.40 -7.94
CA TYR A 216 -13.49 -7.06 -6.83
C TYR A 216 -14.29 -5.77 -7.01
N TYR A 217 -13.90 -4.89 -7.93
CA TYR A 217 -14.57 -3.60 -8.17
C TYR A 217 -15.22 -3.50 -9.54
N ASN A 218 -15.13 -4.55 -10.37
CA ASN A 218 -15.66 -4.59 -11.74
C ASN A 218 -15.12 -3.43 -12.60
N ASP A 219 -13.84 -3.14 -12.44
CA ASP A 219 -13.14 -2.05 -13.13
C ASP A 219 -11.87 -2.59 -13.79
N SER A 220 -11.81 -2.58 -15.10
CA SER A 220 -10.69 -3.09 -15.89
C SER A 220 -9.57 -2.06 -16.13
N ASN A 221 -9.66 -0.87 -15.55
CA ASN A 221 -8.61 0.13 -15.68
C ASN A 221 -7.37 -0.24 -14.86
N LEU A 222 -6.22 0.10 -15.41
CA LEU A 222 -4.94 -0.04 -14.71
C LEU A 222 -4.61 1.28 -14.00
N TYR A 223 -4.40 1.20 -12.69
CA TYR A 223 -4.11 2.37 -11.83
C TYR A 223 -2.67 2.42 -11.33
N GLY A 224 -1.92 1.32 -11.44
CA GLY A 224 -0.58 1.20 -10.93
C GLY A 224 0.46 0.99 -12.03
N PHE A 225 1.59 1.69 -11.92
CA PHE A 225 2.68 1.67 -12.88
C PHE A 225 4.01 1.51 -12.15
N SER A 226 4.99 0.94 -12.85
CA SER A 226 6.37 0.83 -12.38
C SER A 226 7.33 1.15 -13.54
N VAL A 227 8.63 1.11 -13.23
CA VAL A 227 9.71 1.44 -14.13
C VAL A 227 10.75 0.33 -14.14
N GLN A 228 11.66 0.33 -15.12
CA GLN A 228 12.84 -0.53 -15.08
C GLN A 228 13.70 -0.13 -13.89
N ALA A 229 14.01 -1.08 -13.01
CA ALA A 229 14.77 -0.80 -11.80
C ALA A 229 15.77 -1.90 -11.48
N THR A 230 16.87 -1.52 -10.85
CA THR A 230 17.88 -2.46 -10.35
C THR A 230 17.70 -2.71 -8.85
N GLU A 231 18.32 -3.74 -8.36
CA GLU A 231 18.53 -4.01 -6.93
C GLU A 231 20.00 -4.33 -6.64
N HIS A 232 20.38 -4.45 -5.38
CA HIS A 232 21.77 -4.73 -4.99
C HIS A 232 22.32 -6.01 -5.60
N SER A 233 21.53 -7.08 -5.77
CA SER A 233 21.96 -8.32 -6.39
C SER A 233 22.41 -8.16 -7.85
N VAL A 234 21.81 -7.22 -8.58
CA VAL A 234 22.22 -6.84 -9.94
C VAL A 234 23.48 -6.00 -9.89
N MET A 235 23.49 -4.95 -9.07
CA MET A 235 24.59 -3.98 -9.03
C MET A 235 25.90 -4.58 -8.51
N THR A 236 25.84 -5.53 -7.58
CA THR A 236 27.02 -6.18 -6.98
C THR A 236 27.51 -7.43 -7.73
N SER A 237 26.88 -7.81 -8.82
CA SER A 237 27.14 -9.09 -9.53
C SER A 237 28.58 -9.26 -10.03
N LEU A 238 29.29 -8.16 -10.34
CA LEU A 238 30.70 -8.17 -10.77
C LEU A 238 31.68 -7.73 -9.66
N GLY A 239 31.20 -7.54 -8.44
CA GLY A 239 32.03 -7.09 -7.31
C GLY A 239 32.44 -5.61 -7.43
N PRO A 240 33.19 -5.08 -6.41
CA PRO A 240 33.54 -3.66 -6.37
C PRO A 240 34.36 -3.17 -7.58
N GLU A 241 35.29 -4.00 -8.06
CA GLU A 241 36.14 -3.68 -9.22
C GLU A 241 35.35 -3.64 -10.54
N GLY A 242 34.19 -4.32 -10.59
CA GLY A 242 33.33 -4.42 -11.76
C GLY A 242 32.11 -3.50 -11.70
N GLU A 243 31.95 -2.65 -10.69
CA GLU A 243 30.75 -1.83 -10.50
C GLU A 243 30.41 -0.99 -11.73
N ILE A 244 31.37 -0.23 -12.25
CA ILE A 244 31.14 0.61 -13.45
C ILE A 244 30.77 -0.24 -14.66
N SER A 245 31.47 -1.35 -14.89
CA SER A 245 31.15 -2.24 -16.02
C SER A 245 29.75 -2.83 -15.91
N GLN A 246 29.29 -3.14 -14.69
CA GLN A 246 27.91 -3.62 -14.48
C GLN A 246 26.87 -2.52 -14.73
N ILE A 247 27.14 -1.29 -14.34
CA ILE A 247 26.25 -0.16 -14.58
C ILE A 247 26.13 0.12 -16.08
N LEU A 248 27.23 0.12 -16.80
CA LEU A 248 27.25 0.25 -18.27
C LEU A 248 26.40 -0.86 -18.91
N ASN A 249 26.57 -2.09 -18.47
CA ASN A 249 25.73 -3.21 -18.94
C ASN A 249 24.24 -3.00 -18.65
N VAL A 250 23.88 -2.42 -17.49
CA VAL A 250 22.48 -2.08 -17.16
C VAL A 250 21.95 -1.03 -18.12
N ILE A 251 22.69 0.06 -18.35
CA ILE A 251 22.27 1.15 -19.24
C ILE A 251 22.13 0.66 -20.69
N ASP A 252 23.10 -0.14 -21.18
CA ASP A 252 23.08 -0.68 -22.55
C ASP A 252 21.90 -1.63 -22.81
N ASN A 253 21.43 -2.34 -21.79
CA ASN A 253 20.30 -3.26 -21.89
C ASN A 253 18.93 -2.63 -21.53
N ALA A 254 18.94 -1.42 -20.98
CA ALA A 254 17.71 -0.70 -20.65
C ALA A 254 16.91 -0.37 -21.93
N LYS A 255 15.58 -0.41 -21.81
CA LYS A 255 14.67 0.05 -22.85
C LYS A 255 14.34 1.52 -22.61
N ASP A 256 13.83 2.19 -23.65
CA ASP A 256 13.34 3.56 -23.53
C ASP A 256 12.36 3.71 -22.36
N GLY A 257 12.37 4.87 -21.74
CA GLY A 257 11.58 5.21 -20.57
C GLY A 257 12.42 5.47 -19.31
N VAL A 258 11.86 5.18 -18.13
CA VAL A 258 12.53 5.46 -16.86
C VAL A 258 13.36 4.26 -16.41
N LEU A 259 14.64 4.53 -16.09
CA LEU A 259 15.57 3.58 -15.47
C LEU A 259 15.92 4.04 -14.05
N SER A 260 15.57 3.25 -13.04
CA SER A 260 15.94 3.49 -11.64
C SER A 260 17.11 2.61 -11.23
N MET A 261 18.19 3.21 -10.76
CA MET A 261 19.42 2.49 -10.40
C MET A 261 19.78 2.66 -8.93
N VAL A 262 20.04 1.55 -8.22
CA VAL A 262 20.65 1.56 -6.89
C VAL A 262 22.08 2.07 -7.00
N ILE A 263 22.48 3.01 -6.13
CA ILE A 263 23.76 3.71 -6.22
C ILE A 263 24.68 3.51 -5.00
N ASP A 264 24.20 2.86 -3.97
CA ASP A 264 24.88 2.73 -2.67
C ASP A 264 25.41 1.34 -2.39
N SER A 265 25.58 0.52 -3.43
CA SER A 265 26.13 -0.84 -3.31
C SER A 265 27.52 -0.86 -2.64
N TYR A 266 28.33 0.14 -2.91
CA TYR A 266 29.66 0.30 -2.30
C TYR A 266 29.88 1.73 -1.79
N ASN A 267 29.86 2.73 -2.67
CA ASN A 267 30.05 4.14 -2.30
C ASN A 267 29.29 5.05 -3.26
N TYR A 268 28.13 5.53 -2.84
CA TYR A 268 27.29 6.41 -3.67
C TYR A 268 27.96 7.72 -4.08
N ARG A 269 28.87 8.28 -3.25
CA ARG A 269 29.57 9.51 -3.59
C ARG A 269 30.51 9.28 -4.76
N ASN A 270 31.36 8.25 -4.69
CA ASN A 270 32.28 7.91 -5.78
C ASN A 270 31.49 7.61 -7.06
N PHE A 271 30.37 6.91 -6.94
CA PHE A 271 29.47 6.62 -8.06
C PHE A 271 28.96 7.91 -8.71
N LEU A 272 28.39 8.85 -7.93
CA LEU A 272 27.81 10.09 -8.44
C LEU A 272 28.89 11.05 -8.97
N GLU A 273 30.05 11.12 -8.36
CA GLU A 273 31.20 11.87 -8.85
C GLU A 273 31.68 11.35 -10.22
N GLU A 274 31.80 10.04 -10.39
CA GLU A 274 32.18 9.42 -11.66
C GLU A 274 31.08 9.61 -12.72
N ALA A 275 29.81 9.44 -12.36
CA ALA A 275 28.66 9.67 -13.24
C ALA A 275 28.56 11.12 -13.73
N GLY A 276 28.87 12.08 -12.86
CA GLY A 276 28.84 13.53 -13.19
C GLY A 276 30.10 14.05 -13.88
N LYS A 277 31.18 13.26 -13.93
CA LYS A 277 32.47 13.70 -14.47
C LYS A 277 32.49 13.60 -15.98
N SER A 278 32.53 14.75 -16.65
CA SER A 278 32.54 14.79 -18.11
C SER A 278 33.71 14.00 -18.73
N GLY A 279 33.40 13.20 -19.76
CA GLY A 279 34.37 12.41 -20.53
C GLY A 279 34.71 11.07 -19.89
N THR A 280 34.03 10.67 -18.83
CA THR A 280 34.08 9.28 -18.37
C THR A 280 33.10 8.41 -19.16
N GLU A 281 33.39 7.12 -19.29
CA GLU A 281 32.54 6.16 -19.99
C GLU A 281 31.12 6.12 -19.38
N LEU A 282 31.03 6.20 -18.05
CA LEU A 282 29.75 6.23 -17.34
C LEU A 282 28.95 7.51 -17.63
N ASN A 283 29.61 8.69 -17.61
CA ASN A 283 28.94 9.94 -17.94
C ASN A 283 28.40 9.94 -19.37
N GLU A 284 29.21 9.48 -20.34
CA GLU A 284 28.81 9.40 -21.74
C GLU A 284 27.62 8.42 -21.92
N ALA A 285 27.64 7.26 -21.27
CA ALA A 285 26.55 6.30 -21.33
C ALA A 285 25.23 6.89 -20.76
N ILE A 286 25.30 7.60 -19.62
CA ILE A 286 24.16 8.29 -19.02
C ILE A 286 23.60 9.34 -19.97
N LEU A 287 24.44 10.21 -20.51
CA LEU A 287 24.02 11.27 -21.42
C LEU A 287 23.40 10.70 -22.71
N ASN A 288 23.99 9.66 -23.29
CA ASN A 288 23.46 8.97 -24.45
C ASN A 288 22.09 8.36 -24.18
N PHE A 289 21.87 7.73 -22.99
CA PHE A 289 20.55 7.23 -22.61
C PHE A 289 19.52 8.35 -22.47
N LEU A 290 19.90 9.46 -21.85
CA LEU A 290 19.03 10.64 -21.64
C LEU A 290 18.70 11.41 -22.92
N ASP A 291 19.38 11.17 -24.05
CA ASP A 291 19.08 11.77 -25.36
C ASP A 291 17.81 11.16 -26.01
N GLY A 292 17.29 10.03 -25.50
CA GLY A 292 16.02 9.47 -25.90
C GLY A 292 14.82 10.34 -25.46
N GLU A 293 13.76 10.40 -26.27
CA GLU A 293 12.66 11.39 -26.16
C GLU A 293 12.00 11.43 -24.77
N ASP A 294 11.79 10.28 -24.12
CA ASP A 294 11.14 10.19 -22.79
C ASP A 294 12.05 9.52 -21.74
N ASN A 295 13.34 9.40 -22.02
CA ASN A 295 14.25 8.69 -21.13
C ASN A 295 14.58 9.50 -19.89
N LYS A 296 14.53 8.83 -18.74
CA LYS A 296 14.86 9.38 -17.43
C LYS A 296 15.70 8.43 -16.63
N ILE A 297 16.70 8.93 -15.91
CA ILE A 297 17.44 8.16 -14.91
C ILE A 297 17.06 8.62 -13.51
N VAL A 298 16.76 7.66 -12.64
CA VAL A 298 16.48 7.87 -11.22
C VAL A 298 17.56 7.18 -10.39
N PHE A 299 18.32 7.96 -9.66
CA PHE A 299 19.36 7.48 -8.76
C PHE A 299 18.73 7.11 -7.42
N ARG A 300 18.96 5.90 -6.92
CA ARG A 300 18.31 5.36 -5.72
C ARG A 300 19.31 5.01 -4.62
N PRO A 301 19.61 5.91 -3.68
CA PRO A 301 20.23 5.52 -2.42
C PRO A 301 19.24 4.75 -1.55
N ASP A 302 19.69 3.67 -0.93
CA ASP A 302 18.86 2.73 -0.15
C ASP A 302 19.36 2.61 1.30
N SER A 303 20.50 3.23 1.63
CA SER A 303 21.16 3.16 2.94
C SER A 303 21.69 4.51 3.42
N GLY A 304 21.93 4.60 4.72
CA GLY A 304 22.44 5.82 5.37
C GLY A 304 21.35 6.63 6.08
N GLU A 305 21.65 7.87 6.42
CA GLU A 305 20.68 8.78 7.04
C GLU A 305 19.88 9.49 5.94
N PRO A 306 18.55 9.32 5.87
CA PRO A 306 17.74 9.73 4.71
C PRO A 306 17.87 11.21 4.33
N VAL A 307 17.84 12.11 5.31
CA VAL A 307 17.84 13.56 5.06
C VAL A 307 19.19 14.03 4.52
N SER A 308 20.27 13.71 5.23
CA SER A 308 21.62 14.16 4.83
C SER A 308 22.07 13.52 3.52
N THR A 309 21.80 12.22 3.33
CA THR A 309 22.14 11.51 2.09
C THR A 309 21.38 12.08 0.89
N THR A 310 20.08 12.38 1.04
CA THR A 310 19.29 13.00 -0.03
C THR A 310 19.89 14.35 -0.45
N ILE A 311 20.18 15.23 0.50
CA ILE A 311 20.76 16.56 0.18
C ILE A 311 22.14 16.43 -0.46
N ASP A 312 22.96 15.50 0.00
CA ASP A 312 24.28 15.24 -0.56
C ASP A 312 24.18 14.72 -2.01
N CYS A 313 23.31 13.74 -2.27
CA CYS A 313 23.08 13.25 -3.64
C CYS A 313 22.59 14.36 -4.58
N LEU A 314 21.64 15.19 -4.14
CA LEU A 314 21.13 16.30 -4.94
C LEU A 314 22.26 17.30 -5.31
N ASN A 315 23.16 17.60 -4.37
CA ASN A 315 24.28 18.49 -4.65
C ASN A 315 25.29 17.86 -5.64
N LEU A 316 25.69 16.61 -5.43
CA LEU A 316 26.60 15.90 -6.32
C LEU A 316 26.04 15.78 -7.74
N LEU A 317 24.76 15.44 -7.89
CA LEU A 317 24.08 15.40 -9.18
C LEU A 317 24.04 16.77 -9.85
N SER A 318 23.79 17.83 -9.11
CA SER A 318 23.80 19.21 -9.65
C SER A 318 25.19 19.65 -10.08
N GLU A 319 26.24 19.29 -9.35
CA GLU A 319 27.64 19.57 -9.74
C GLU A 319 28.01 18.86 -11.04
N GLY A 320 27.54 17.62 -11.23
CA GLY A 320 27.85 16.83 -12.41
C GLY A 320 26.99 17.14 -13.65
N PHE A 321 25.68 17.33 -13.46
CA PHE A 321 24.69 17.40 -14.53
C PHE A 321 24.02 18.78 -14.69
N GLY A 322 24.32 19.72 -13.81
CA GLY A 322 23.72 21.06 -13.85
C GLY A 322 22.36 21.17 -13.19
N SER A 323 21.98 22.42 -12.89
CA SER A 323 20.65 22.75 -12.37
C SER A 323 20.34 24.25 -12.65
N HIS A 324 19.06 24.57 -12.75
CA HIS A 324 18.55 25.94 -12.84
C HIS A 324 17.52 26.22 -11.74
N LEU A 325 17.08 27.47 -11.65
CA LEU A 325 16.10 27.86 -10.63
C LEU A 325 14.70 27.91 -11.21
N THR A 326 13.72 27.41 -10.44
CA THR A 326 12.30 27.65 -10.69
C THR A 326 11.96 29.13 -10.52
N ASP A 327 10.78 29.54 -10.93
CA ASP A 327 10.24 30.90 -10.72
C ASP A 327 10.18 31.30 -9.23
N LYS A 328 10.19 30.33 -8.33
CA LYS A 328 10.21 30.53 -6.87
C LYS A 328 11.61 30.45 -6.26
N GLY A 329 12.65 30.31 -7.08
CA GLY A 329 14.06 30.36 -6.68
C GLY A 329 14.59 29.04 -6.10
N TYR A 330 13.97 27.90 -6.42
CA TYR A 330 14.44 26.56 -6.02
C TYR A 330 15.10 25.84 -7.19
N LYS A 331 16.16 25.07 -6.91
CA LYS A 331 16.91 24.30 -7.91
C LYS A 331 16.12 23.13 -8.45
N VAL A 332 16.16 22.93 -9.77
CA VAL A 332 15.76 21.71 -10.49
C VAL A 332 16.89 21.30 -11.42
N PHE A 333 17.03 20.00 -11.67
CA PHE A 333 18.05 19.48 -12.59
C PHE A 333 17.82 19.97 -14.02
N ASP A 334 18.90 20.19 -14.76
CA ASP A 334 18.87 20.60 -16.18
C ASP A 334 18.52 19.42 -17.10
N LEU A 335 18.82 18.20 -16.67
CA LEU A 335 18.54 16.96 -17.39
C LEU A 335 17.37 16.21 -16.75
N ASN A 336 16.81 15.27 -17.51
CA ASN A 336 15.73 14.39 -17.03
C ASN A 336 16.27 13.30 -16.09
N ILE A 337 16.78 13.74 -14.96
CA ILE A 337 17.23 12.87 -13.86
C ILE A 337 16.41 13.12 -12.60
N GLY A 338 16.45 12.19 -11.65
CA GLY A 338 15.77 12.33 -10.37
C GLY A 338 16.41 11.49 -9.29
N LEU A 339 15.93 11.68 -8.07
CA LEU A 339 16.37 10.94 -6.90
C LEU A 339 15.19 10.22 -6.27
N LEU A 340 15.40 8.96 -5.87
CA LEU A 340 14.41 8.16 -5.14
C LEU A 340 15.05 7.58 -3.89
N TRP A 341 14.52 7.89 -2.72
CA TRP A 341 14.93 7.23 -1.49
C TRP A 341 14.22 5.86 -1.36
N GLY A 342 14.96 4.77 -1.17
CA GLY A 342 14.47 3.40 -1.32
C GLY A 342 14.01 2.69 -0.04
N ASP A 343 14.40 3.09 1.17
CA ASP A 343 14.19 2.30 2.38
C ASP A 343 13.77 3.09 3.63
N GLY A 344 13.02 2.42 4.50
CA GLY A 344 12.81 2.80 5.90
C GLY A 344 12.04 4.10 6.13
N LEU A 345 11.20 4.54 5.19
CA LEU A 345 10.43 5.78 5.30
C LEU A 345 9.12 5.60 6.08
N ASN A 346 8.81 6.61 6.89
CA ASN A 346 7.50 6.85 7.47
C ASN A 346 7.08 8.31 7.18
N TYR A 347 5.86 8.69 7.55
CA TYR A 347 5.33 10.04 7.30
C TYR A 347 6.27 11.15 7.80
N GLN A 348 6.82 11.00 9.01
CA GLN A 348 7.72 11.97 9.61
C GLN A 348 9.03 12.12 8.81
N LYS A 349 9.66 11.02 8.41
CA LYS A 349 10.88 11.05 7.61
C LYS A 349 10.66 11.67 6.23
N ILE A 350 9.55 11.35 5.57
CA ILE A 350 9.18 11.99 4.28
C ILE A 350 9.05 13.50 4.46
N ARG A 351 8.38 13.95 5.53
CA ARG A 351 8.27 15.38 5.86
C ARG A 351 9.63 16.02 6.10
N ASP A 352 10.50 15.35 6.82
CA ASP A 352 11.83 15.88 7.17
C ASP A 352 12.72 15.97 5.93
N ILE A 353 12.67 15.02 5.00
CA ILE A 353 13.35 15.07 3.70
C ILE A 353 12.85 16.26 2.88
N LEU A 354 11.56 16.39 2.65
CA LEU A 354 10.97 17.47 1.86
C LEU A 354 11.23 18.85 2.47
N PHE A 355 11.19 18.95 3.81
CA PHE A 355 11.56 20.16 4.53
C PHE A 355 13.03 20.52 4.34
N ALA A 356 13.93 19.55 4.42
CA ALA A 356 15.36 19.76 4.23
C ALA A 356 15.68 20.15 2.77
N MET A 357 15.07 19.49 1.79
CA MET A 357 15.19 19.87 0.37
C MET A 357 14.81 21.33 0.16
N LYS A 358 13.63 21.75 0.63
CA LYS A 358 13.20 23.13 0.57
C LYS A 358 14.19 24.08 1.25
N SER A 359 14.67 23.74 2.46
CA SER A 359 15.61 24.56 3.24
C SER A 359 16.98 24.70 2.58
N ALA A 360 17.42 23.68 1.83
CA ALA A 360 18.64 23.69 1.03
C ALA A 360 18.46 24.32 -0.36
N GLY A 361 17.28 24.85 -0.68
CA GLY A 361 16.99 25.51 -1.96
C GLY A 361 16.67 24.54 -3.10
N TRP A 362 16.26 23.30 -2.81
CA TRP A 362 15.85 22.30 -3.79
C TRP A 362 14.33 22.25 -3.98
N ALA A 363 13.90 22.15 -5.21
CA ALA A 363 12.50 21.89 -5.54
C ALA A 363 12.12 20.44 -5.24
N ALA A 364 10.87 20.23 -4.79
CA ALA A 364 10.39 18.92 -4.37
C ALA A 364 10.23 17.89 -5.52
N GLN A 365 10.31 18.31 -6.77
CA GLN A 365 10.17 17.43 -7.94
C GLN A 365 11.44 16.64 -8.29
N ASN A 366 12.60 16.98 -7.69
CA ASN A 366 13.86 16.28 -7.97
C ASN A 366 13.90 14.92 -7.28
#